data_c959f92f3db26068429c9a2474b44910
#
_entry.id   c959f92f3db26068429c9a2474b44910
#
_cell.length_a   1.000
_cell.length_b   1.000
_cell.length_c   1.000
_cell.angle_alpha   90.00
_cell.angle_beta   90.00
_cell.angle_gamma   90.00
#
_symmetry.space_group_name_H-M   'P 1'
#
loop_
_entity.id
_entity.type
_entity.pdbx_description
1 polymer ?
#
loop_
_entity_poly.entity_id
_entity_poly.type
_entity_poly.pdbx_seq_one_letter_code
_entity_poly.pdbx_strand_id
1 'polypeptide(L)'
;MKRLLIIAVLCLSALTAKSQTIEVVLGEQPRIFLEKTRVMDNSTTFAYLEAGYKGGAMVKLFHEQKFWDAPAYIHAEYQSTFNGSHTAITGGSWSFGLPNGFISLSPLYRYDFGPNTHAIQLSNCYFAAWEWCEIYGYNHAWYNGGFCFFGEERFHIKITQNLMIGAILDITHFGAWDATISVGIRYDL
;
A
#
# COMPACT_ATOMS: atom_id res chain seq x y z
N MET A 1 -18.58 8.57 -17.45
CA MET A 1 -18.41 7.35 -18.26
C MET A 1 -16.94 6.95 -18.47
N LYS A 2 -16.02 7.81 -18.94
CA LYS A 2 -14.60 7.42 -19.17
C LYS A 2 -13.89 6.91 -17.91
N ARG A 3 -14.20 7.45 -16.73
CA ARG A 3 -13.57 7.04 -15.44
C ARG A 3 -14.03 5.64 -14.98
N LEU A 4 -15.31 5.30 -15.19
CA LEU A 4 -15.84 3.95 -14.91
C LEU A 4 -15.23 2.89 -15.82
N LEU A 5 -14.93 3.23 -17.07
CA LEU A 5 -14.31 2.32 -18.03
C LEU A 5 -12.86 1.99 -17.63
N ILE A 6 -12.11 2.98 -17.12
CA ILE A 6 -10.74 2.77 -16.64
C ILE A 6 -10.74 1.86 -15.40
N ILE A 7 -11.68 2.06 -14.48
CA ILE A 7 -11.84 1.19 -13.30
C ILE A 7 -12.20 -0.23 -13.74
N ALA A 8 -13.14 -0.39 -14.67
CA ALA A 8 -13.53 -1.70 -15.20
C ALA A 8 -12.38 -2.40 -15.93
N VAL A 9 -11.56 -1.67 -16.71
CA VAL A 9 -10.37 -2.22 -17.38
C VAL A 9 -9.29 -2.60 -16.38
N LEU A 10 -9.05 -1.81 -15.34
CA LEU A 10 -8.13 -2.14 -14.26
C LEU A 10 -8.62 -3.35 -13.45
N CYS A 11 -9.91 -3.43 -13.14
CA CYS A 11 -10.51 -4.60 -12.48
C CYS A 11 -10.42 -5.86 -13.37
N LEU A 12 -10.71 -5.75 -14.66
CA LEU A 12 -10.63 -6.87 -15.62
C LEU A 12 -9.17 -7.32 -15.85
N SER A 13 -8.22 -6.40 -15.94
CA SER A 13 -6.80 -6.75 -16.03
C SER A 13 -6.27 -7.34 -14.72
N ALA A 14 -6.86 -6.98 -13.60
CA ALA A 14 -6.58 -7.59 -12.30
C ALA A 14 -7.05 -9.06 -12.25
N LEU A 15 -8.14 -9.43 -12.90
CA LEU A 15 -8.71 -10.78 -12.88
C LEU A 15 -7.88 -11.86 -13.62
N THR A 16 -6.84 -11.52 -14.38
CA THR A 16 -6.09 -12.46 -15.23
C THR A 16 -4.72 -12.91 -14.71
N ALA A 17 -4.30 -12.52 -13.50
CA ALA A 17 -2.97 -12.84 -12.98
C ALA A 17 -3.02 -13.60 -11.65
N LYS A 18 -2.09 -14.52 -11.51
CA LYS A 18 -1.76 -15.22 -10.27
C LYS A 18 -1.29 -14.19 -9.22
N SER A 19 -1.86 -14.17 -8.04
CA SER A 19 -1.58 -13.24 -6.95
C SER A 19 -2.48 -11.99 -6.96
N GLN A 20 -3.71 -12.22 -6.60
CA GLN A 20 -4.72 -11.16 -6.40
C GLN A 20 -5.30 -11.31 -5.00
N THR A 21 -5.51 -10.18 -4.38
CA THR A 21 -6.13 -10.12 -3.06
C THR A 21 -7.33 -9.19 -3.11
N ILE A 22 -8.43 -9.63 -2.51
CA ILE A 22 -9.60 -8.81 -2.24
C ILE A 22 -9.72 -8.71 -0.73
N GLU A 23 -9.77 -7.49 -0.20
CA GLU A 23 -10.00 -7.28 1.21
C GLU A 23 -11.17 -6.32 1.43
N VAL A 24 -12.08 -6.69 2.30
CA VAL A 24 -13.19 -5.86 2.77
C VAL A 24 -12.88 -5.45 4.20
N VAL A 25 -12.82 -4.15 4.44
CA VAL A 25 -12.58 -3.56 5.76
C VAL A 25 -13.87 -3.02 6.30
N LEU A 26 -14.22 -3.48 7.50
CA LEU A 26 -15.41 -3.09 8.24
C LEU A 26 -15.01 -2.25 9.45
N GLY A 27 -15.59 -1.06 9.58
CA GLY A 27 -15.28 -0.12 10.64
C GLY A 27 -15.98 1.22 10.42
N GLU A 28 -15.50 2.27 11.06
CA GLU A 28 -16.04 3.63 10.90
C GLU A 28 -15.89 4.15 9.46
N GLN A 29 -14.87 3.67 8.75
CA GLN A 29 -14.62 3.99 7.35
C GLN A 29 -14.51 2.70 6.54
N PRO A 30 -15.65 2.09 6.13
CA PRO A 30 -15.64 0.85 5.40
C PRO A 30 -14.97 1.03 4.03
N ARG A 31 -14.10 0.06 3.67
CA ARG A 31 -13.26 0.11 2.46
C ARG A 31 -13.21 -1.25 1.79
N ILE A 32 -13.01 -1.24 0.49
CA ILE A 32 -12.70 -2.43 -0.30
C ILE A 32 -11.36 -2.21 -0.97
N PHE A 33 -10.47 -3.17 -0.81
CA PHE A 33 -9.17 -3.19 -1.46
C PHE A 33 -9.12 -4.27 -2.52
N LEU A 34 -8.55 -3.93 -3.66
CA LEU A 34 -8.17 -4.86 -4.70
C LEU A 34 -6.67 -4.68 -4.92
N GLU A 35 -5.91 -5.71 -4.65
CA GLU A 35 -4.47 -5.69 -4.76
C GLU A 35 -3.99 -6.68 -5.81
N LYS A 36 -2.95 -6.31 -6.52
CA LYS A 36 -2.23 -7.17 -7.44
C LYS A 36 -0.75 -6.96 -7.33
N THR A 37 -0.04 -8.02 -7.02
CA THR A 37 1.41 -8.02 -6.96
C THR A 37 1.98 -8.91 -8.06
N ARG A 38 2.99 -8.39 -8.76
CA ARG A 38 3.80 -9.17 -9.69
C ARG A 38 5.25 -9.10 -9.24
N VAL A 39 5.77 -10.24 -8.83
CA VAL A 39 7.19 -10.39 -8.46
C VAL A 39 7.92 -11.05 -9.63
N MET A 40 9.05 -10.48 -10.01
CA MET A 40 10.02 -11.03 -10.95
C MET A 40 11.39 -11.08 -10.26
N ASP A 41 12.36 -11.78 -10.81
CA ASP A 41 13.66 -12.04 -10.17
C ASP A 41 14.34 -10.76 -9.62
N ASN A 42 14.20 -9.64 -10.35
CA ASN A 42 14.86 -8.39 -10.00
C ASN A 42 13.88 -7.21 -9.83
N SER A 43 12.59 -7.44 -9.84
CA SER A 43 11.62 -6.34 -9.67
C SER A 43 10.30 -6.80 -9.07
N THR A 44 9.65 -5.86 -8.41
CA THR A 44 8.28 -6.02 -7.89
C THR A 44 7.41 -4.89 -8.40
N THR A 45 6.28 -5.22 -8.96
CA THR A 45 5.25 -4.27 -9.36
C THR A 45 4.00 -4.54 -8.55
N PHE A 46 3.43 -3.50 -8.00
CA PHE A 46 2.23 -3.56 -7.19
C PHE A 46 1.20 -2.56 -7.73
N ALA A 47 -0.02 -3.03 -7.87
CA ALA A 47 -1.18 -2.21 -8.21
C ALA A 47 -2.24 -2.38 -7.12
N TYR A 48 -2.80 -1.28 -6.68
CA TYR A 48 -3.71 -1.21 -5.57
C TYR A 48 -4.88 -0.28 -5.91
N LEU A 49 -6.08 -0.73 -5.68
CA LEU A 49 -7.29 0.07 -5.76
C LEU A 49 -8.00 -0.01 -4.42
N GLU A 50 -8.24 1.13 -3.83
CA GLU A 50 -9.07 1.29 -2.63
C GLU A 50 -10.32 2.07 -2.98
N ALA A 51 -11.48 1.59 -2.55
CA ALA A 51 -12.75 2.30 -2.66
C ALA A 51 -13.40 2.43 -1.28
N GLY A 52 -13.88 3.61 -0.97
CA GLY A 52 -14.52 3.93 0.31
C GLY A 52 -13.72 4.85 1.22
N TYR A 53 -12.42 5.00 1.00
CA TYR A 53 -11.61 5.91 1.79
C TYR A 53 -12.13 7.36 1.68
N LYS A 54 -12.57 7.94 2.81
CA LYS A 54 -13.18 9.29 2.90
C LYS A 54 -14.25 9.56 1.83
N GLY A 55 -15.02 8.51 1.45
CA GLY A 55 -16.07 8.60 0.43
C GLY A 55 -15.55 8.72 -1.01
N GLY A 56 -14.27 8.42 -1.25
CA GLY A 56 -13.63 8.43 -2.56
C GLY A 56 -13.05 7.06 -2.93
N ALA A 57 -12.21 7.06 -3.95
CA ALA A 57 -11.41 5.93 -4.32
C ALA A 57 -9.97 6.38 -4.61
N MET A 58 -9.01 5.50 -4.40
CA MET A 58 -7.60 5.73 -4.63
C MET A 58 -7.01 4.61 -5.48
N VAL A 59 -6.16 4.97 -6.42
CA VAL A 59 -5.29 4.03 -7.14
C VAL A 59 -3.85 4.31 -6.73
N LYS A 60 -3.12 3.26 -6.41
CA LYS A 60 -1.70 3.29 -6.14
C LYS A 60 -1.00 2.30 -7.07
N LEU A 61 0.04 2.77 -7.73
CA LEU A 61 0.92 1.94 -8.55
C LEU A 61 2.33 2.13 -8.02
N PHE A 62 3.01 1.06 -7.68
CA PHE A 62 4.41 1.18 -7.38
C PHE A 62 5.23 0.10 -8.12
N HIS A 63 6.49 0.44 -8.38
CA HIS A 63 7.47 -0.43 -8.98
C HIS A 63 8.79 -0.30 -8.23
N GLU A 64 9.37 -1.44 -7.86
CA GLU A 64 10.71 -1.53 -7.32
C GLU A 64 11.59 -2.35 -8.25
N GLN A 65 12.73 -1.80 -8.61
CA GLN A 65 13.76 -2.46 -9.41
C GLN A 65 15.00 -2.69 -8.57
N LYS A 66 15.41 -3.94 -8.42
CA LYS A 66 16.64 -4.31 -7.71
C LYS A 66 17.85 -3.68 -8.38
N PHE A 67 18.73 -3.13 -7.57
CA PHE A 67 19.96 -2.49 -8.01
C PHE A 67 21.14 -3.43 -7.75
N TRP A 68 21.62 -4.09 -8.80
CA TRP A 68 22.67 -5.12 -8.78
C TRP A 68 22.34 -6.26 -7.79
N ASP A 69 23.36 -6.84 -7.16
CA ASP A 69 23.21 -7.91 -6.15
C ASP A 69 23.04 -7.37 -4.73
N ALA A 70 22.94 -6.05 -4.57
CA ALA A 70 22.72 -5.42 -3.27
C ALA A 70 21.25 -5.58 -2.84
N PRO A 71 20.96 -5.54 -1.54
CA PRO A 71 19.59 -5.50 -1.01
C PRO A 71 18.96 -4.09 -1.17
N ALA A 72 19.30 -3.41 -2.27
CA ALA A 72 18.91 -2.07 -2.60
C ALA A 72 18.04 -2.05 -3.86
N TYR A 73 17.02 -1.21 -3.87
CA TYR A 73 16.05 -1.08 -4.95
C TYR A 73 15.86 0.39 -5.31
N ILE A 74 15.57 0.65 -6.58
CA ILE A 74 15.02 1.93 -7.02
C ILE A 74 13.51 1.83 -6.90
N HIS A 75 12.91 2.77 -6.18
CA HIS A 75 11.47 2.86 -5.94
C HIS A 75 10.85 3.96 -6.78
N ALA A 76 9.75 3.66 -7.45
CA ALA A 76 8.91 4.62 -8.14
C ALA A 76 7.44 4.31 -7.84
N GLU A 77 6.70 5.31 -7.39
CA GLU A 77 5.31 5.18 -6.99
C GLU A 77 4.47 6.34 -7.52
N TYR A 78 3.24 6.05 -7.92
CA TYR A 78 2.23 7.02 -8.27
C TYR A 78 0.94 6.71 -7.53
N GLN A 79 0.39 7.73 -6.89
CA GLN A 79 -0.91 7.67 -6.21
C GLN A 79 -1.87 8.67 -6.87
N SER A 80 -3.10 8.26 -7.03
CA SER A 80 -4.16 9.14 -7.56
C SER A 80 -5.46 8.87 -6.80
N THR A 81 -6.05 9.92 -6.27
CA THR A 81 -7.39 9.87 -5.70
C THR A 81 -8.41 10.36 -6.72
N PHE A 82 -9.61 9.81 -6.72
CA PHE A 82 -10.65 10.20 -7.69
C PHE A 82 -11.21 11.62 -7.44
N ASN A 83 -10.89 12.25 -6.32
CA ASN A 83 -11.18 13.66 -6.05
C ASN A 83 -10.13 14.63 -6.65
N GLY A 84 -9.12 14.11 -7.35
CA GLY A 84 -8.17 14.90 -8.13
C GLY A 84 -6.82 15.15 -7.46
N SER A 85 -6.52 14.53 -6.32
CA SER A 85 -5.17 14.56 -5.75
C SER A 85 -4.26 13.55 -6.45
N HIS A 86 -3.07 13.97 -6.83
CA HIS A 86 -2.06 13.15 -7.49
C HIS A 86 -0.72 13.33 -6.81
N THR A 87 -0.01 12.24 -6.58
CA THR A 87 1.31 12.23 -5.94
C THR A 87 2.24 11.30 -6.69
N ALA A 88 3.46 11.74 -6.96
CA ALA A 88 4.57 10.93 -7.44
C ALA A 88 5.63 10.82 -6.35
N ILE A 89 6.17 9.62 -6.15
CA ILE A 89 7.16 9.33 -5.13
C ILE A 89 8.27 8.49 -5.77
N THR A 90 9.53 8.85 -5.52
CA THR A 90 10.68 8.12 -6.07
C THR A 90 11.88 8.18 -5.13
N GLY A 91 12.75 7.21 -5.20
CA GLY A 91 13.98 7.18 -4.40
C GLY A 91 14.60 5.81 -4.29
N GLY A 92 15.31 5.57 -3.21
CA GLY A 92 15.92 4.29 -2.90
C GLY A 92 15.15 3.55 -1.82
N SER A 93 15.21 2.22 -1.87
CA SER A 93 14.68 1.32 -0.84
C SER A 93 15.74 0.28 -0.51
N TRP A 94 15.88 -0.05 0.77
CA TRP A 94 16.72 -1.15 1.25
C TRP A 94 15.84 -2.17 1.93
N SER A 95 15.98 -3.44 1.55
CA SER A 95 15.18 -4.53 2.10
C SER A 95 16.08 -5.53 2.81
N PHE A 96 15.69 -5.90 4.02
CA PHE A 96 16.37 -6.84 4.89
C PHE A 96 15.48 -8.05 5.11
N GLY A 97 15.99 -9.24 4.78
CA GLY A 97 15.28 -10.49 5.00
C GLY A 97 15.19 -10.84 6.49
N LEU A 98 14.04 -11.33 6.90
CA LEU A 98 13.78 -11.95 8.20
C LEU A 98 13.46 -13.44 8.00
N PRO A 99 13.56 -14.30 9.03
CA PRO A 99 13.27 -15.73 8.87
C PRO A 99 11.90 -16.03 8.26
N ASN A 100 10.89 -15.20 8.53
CA ASN A 100 9.52 -15.39 8.06
C ASN A 100 9.01 -14.21 7.23
N GLY A 101 9.90 -13.33 6.74
CA GLY A 101 9.47 -12.15 6.03
C GLY A 101 10.59 -11.18 5.67
N PHE A 102 10.28 -9.89 5.69
CA PHE A 102 11.25 -8.82 5.43
C PHE A 102 10.85 -7.52 6.12
N ILE A 103 11.79 -6.60 6.20
CA ILE A 103 11.58 -5.19 6.51
C ILE A 103 12.33 -4.35 5.49
N SER A 104 11.72 -3.27 5.00
CA SER A 104 12.36 -2.31 4.11
C SER A 104 12.34 -0.91 4.70
N LEU A 105 13.34 -0.10 4.33
CA LEU A 105 13.47 1.31 4.67
C LEU A 105 13.75 2.10 3.40
N SER A 106 12.97 3.15 3.16
CA SER A 106 12.96 3.86 1.89
C SER A 106 12.97 5.38 2.11
N PRO A 107 14.12 6.06 2.00
CA PRO A 107 14.15 7.50 1.83
C PRO A 107 13.72 7.86 0.41
N LEU A 108 12.66 8.65 0.33
CA LEU A 108 11.97 8.94 -0.92
C LEU A 108 11.79 10.46 -1.09
N TYR A 109 11.73 10.89 -2.33
CA TYR A 109 11.28 12.22 -2.71
C TYR A 109 9.83 12.15 -3.15
N ARG A 110 9.00 13.02 -2.58
CA ARG A 110 7.56 13.11 -2.83
C ARG A 110 7.23 14.42 -3.52
N TYR A 111 6.38 14.34 -4.54
CA TYR A 111 5.82 15.50 -5.23
C TYR A 111 4.29 15.38 -5.31
N ASP A 112 3.59 16.35 -4.72
CA ASP A 112 2.14 16.47 -4.75
C ASP A 112 1.71 17.50 -5.80
N PHE A 113 1.09 17.04 -6.90
CA PHE A 113 0.80 17.84 -8.09
C PHE A 113 -0.21 18.96 -7.85
N GLY A 114 -1.27 18.72 -7.06
CA GLY A 114 -2.33 19.70 -6.81
C GLY A 114 -1.80 20.95 -6.10
N PRO A 115 -1.20 20.82 -4.92
CA PRO A 115 -0.61 21.95 -4.21
C PRO A 115 0.76 22.37 -4.75
N ASN A 116 1.35 21.64 -5.71
CA ASN A 116 2.69 21.86 -6.23
C ASN A 116 3.75 21.88 -5.11
N THR A 117 3.71 20.89 -4.24
CA THR A 117 4.60 20.81 -3.08
C THR A 117 5.56 19.64 -3.16
N HIS A 118 6.72 19.82 -2.56
CA HIS A 118 7.82 18.88 -2.52
C HIS A 118 8.12 18.48 -1.08
N ALA A 119 8.41 17.20 -0.84
CA ALA A 119 8.79 16.71 0.48
C ALA A 119 9.85 15.60 0.38
N ILE A 120 10.63 15.47 1.44
CA ILE A 120 11.38 14.23 1.72
C ILE A 120 10.47 13.35 2.56
N GLN A 121 10.29 12.12 2.12
CA GLN A 121 9.49 11.10 2.78
C GLN A 121 10.40 9.97 3.24
N LEU A 122 10.26 9.56 4.47
CA LEU A 122 10.82 8.32 4.97
C LEU A 122 9.69 7.30 5.07
N SER A 123 9.87 6.17 4.39
CA SER A 123 8.90 5.08 4.40
C SER A 123 9.53 3.82 4.94
N ASN A 124 8.74 3.03 5.65
CA ASN A 124 9.09 1.65 5.93
C ASN A 124 7.91 0.74 5.55
N CYS A 125 8.25 -0.48 5.19
CA CYS A 125 7.31 -1.56 4.96
C CYS A 125 7.87 -2.82 5.60
N TYR A 126 7.02 -3.62 6.21
CA TYR A 126 7.41 -4.90 6.75
C TYR A 126 6.32 -5.95 6.51
N PHE A 127 6.75 -7.18 6.42
CA PHE A 127 5.90 -8.34 6.27
C PHE A 127 6.52 -9.51 7.02
N ALA A 128 5.71 -10.27 7.75
CA ALA A 128 6.08 -11.57 8.27
C ALA A 128 4.87 -12.51 8.28
N ALA A 129 5.08 -13.76 7.86
CA ALA A 129 4.03 -14.76 7.79
C ALA A 129 4.44 -16.04 8.52
N TRP A 130 3.49 -16.61 9.25
CA TRP A 130 3.55 -17.91 9.89
C TRP A 130 2.45 -18.81 9.32
N GLU A 131 2.44 -20.05 9.72
CA GLU A 131 1.44 -21.01 9.27
C GLU A 131 0.00 -20.54 9.53
N TRP A 132 -0.24 -19.93 10.69
CA TRP A 132 -1.57 -19.55 11.17
C TRP A 132 -1.89 -18.06 11.08
N CYS A 133 -0.89 -17.20 10.89
CA CYS A 133 -1.11 -15.75 10.82
C CYS A 133 -0.09 -15.04 9.95
N GLU A 134 -0.37 -13.78 9.66
CA GLU A 134 0.56 -12.85 9.05
C GLU A 134 0.41 -11.46 9.63
N ILE A 135 1.50 -10.71 9.63
CA ILE A 135 1.52 -9.29 9.95
C ILE A 135 2.17 -8.55 8.79
N TYR A 136 1.63 -7.42 8.45
CA TYR A 136 2.28 -6.48 7.56
C TYR A 136 1.87 -5.06 7.87
N GLY A 137 2.75 -4.14 7.54
CA GLY A 137 2.48 -2.74 7.72
C GLY A 137 3.35 -1.88 6.82
N TYR A 138 2.89 -0.68 6.61
CA TYR A 138 3.65 0.36 5.94
C TYR A 138 3.41 1.70 6.61
N ASN A 139 4.49 2.46 6.74
CA ASN A 139 4.48 3.76 7.39
C ASN A 139 5.20 4.78 6.51
N HIS A 140 4.64 5.97 6.45
CA HIS A 140 5.16 7.10 5.71
C HIS A 140 5.23 8.31 6.61
N ALA A 141 6.40 8.90 6.76
CA ALA A 141 6.61 10.16 7.46
C ALA A 141 7.21 11.18 6.50
N TRP A 142 6.65 12.37 6.41
CA TRP A 142 7.19 13.45 5.57
C TRP A 142 6.94 14.83 6.19
N TYR A 143 7.68 15.81 5.71
CA TYR A 143 7.51 17.19 6.12
C TYR A 143 7.10 18.05 4.93
N ASN A 144 5.94 18.71 5.05
CA ASN A 144 5.40 19.60 4.05
C ASN A 144 4.75 20.83 4.74
N GLY A 145 5.60 21.78 5.20
CA GLY A 145 5.15 22.89 6.02
C GLY A 145 4.70 22.49 7.44
N GLY A 146 4.66 21.21 7.74
CA GLY A 146 4.35 20.55 8.99
C GLY A 146 4.71 19.07 8.92
N PHE A 147 4.87 18.41 10.06
CA PHE A 147 5.06 16.98 10.11
C PHE A 147 3.77 16.27 9.72
N CYS A 148 3.89 15.33 8.79
CA CYS A 148 2.82 14.45 8.33
C CYS A 148 3.23 13.00 8.55
N PHE A 149 2.28 12.17 8.96
CA PHE A 149 2.46 10.74 9.13
C PHE A 149 1.22 9.99 8.66
N PHE A 150 1.45 8.86 8.01
CA PHE A 150 0.45 7.85 7.71
C PHE A 150 1.05 6.48 7.96
N GLY A 151 0.35 5.64 8.72
CA GLY A 151 0.71 4.25 8.94
C GLY A 151 -0.51 3.37 8.90
N GLU A 152 -0.34 2.18 8.35
CA GLU A 152 -1.35 1.12 8.38
C GLU A 152 -0.68 -0.17 8.79
N GLU A 153 -1.19 -0.77 9.86
CA GLU A 153 -0.70 -2.00 10.46
C GLU A 153 -1.80 -3.06 10.38
N ARG A 154 -1.49 -4.21 9.84
CA ARG A 154 -2.46 -5.30 9.67
C ARG A 154 -1.97 -6.58 10.33
N PHE A 155 -2.85 -7.22 11.07
CA PHE A 155 -2.67 -8.54 11.64
C PHE A 155 -3.81 -9.44 11.19
N HIS A 156 -3.50 -10.49 10.45
CA HIS A 156 -4.48 -11.44 9.94
C HIS A 156 -4.25 -12.84 10.49
N ILE A 157 -5.35 -13.51 10.83
CA ILE A 157 -5.40 -14.92 11.19
C ILE A 157 -5.94 -15.68 9.98
N LYS A 158 -5.25 -16.75 9.58
CA LYS A 158 -5.65 -17.64 8.49
C LYS A 158 -6.76 -18.56 8.94
N ILE A 159 -7.93 -18.43 8.35
CA ILE A 159 -9.08 -19.31 8.58
C ILE A 159 -9.03 -20.51 7.63
N THR A 160 -8.61 -20.25 6.38
CA THR A 160 -8.32 -21.26 5.37
C THR A 160 -7.05 -20.87 4.63
N GLN A 161 -6.65 -21.64 3.61
CA GLN A 161 -5.50 -21.28 2.76
C GLN A 161 -5.68 -19.93 2.06
N ASN A 162 -6.92 -19.53 1.79
CA ASN A 162 -7.24 -18.35 1.01
C ASN A 162 -8.02 -17.28 1.79
N LEU A 163 -8.60 -17.62 2.94
CA LEU A 163 -9.44 -16.70 3.71
C LEU A 163 -8.75 -16.33 5.02
N MET A 164 -8.64 -15.03 5.26
CA MET A 164 -8.09 -14.45 6.48
C MET A 164 -9.04 -13.44 7.09
N ILE A 165 -9.00 -13.32 8.42
CA ILE A 165 -9.70 -12.28 9.17
C ILE A 165 -8.69 -11.60 10.08
N GLY A 166 -8.76 -10.29 10.19
CA GLY A 166 -7.77 -9.57 10.97
C GLY A 166 -8.21 -8.21 11.47
N ALA A 167 -7.29 -7.60 12.21
CA ALA A 167 -7.40 -6.22 12.65
C ALA A 167 -6.50 -5.34 11.78
N ILE A 168 -7.01 -4.16 11.46
CA ILE A 168 -6.29 -3.11 10.72
C ILE A 168 -6.27 -1.87 11.61
N LEU A 169 -5.07 -1.37 11.88
CA LEU A 169 -4.84 -0.14 12.63
C LEU A 169 -4.31 0.92 11.66
N ASP A 170 -5.10 1.93 11.42
CA ASP A 170 -4.67 3.13 10.68
C ASP A 170 -4.24 4.20 11.69
N ILE A 171 -3.07 4.79 11.49
CA ILE A 171 -2.53 5.87 12.31
C ILE A 171 -2.19 7.04 11.38
N THR A 172 -2.71 8.21 11.68
CA THR A 172 -2.44 9.41 10.88
C THR A 172 -2.05 10.60 11.74
N HIS A 173 -1.24 11.50 11.16
CA HIS A 173 -0.96 12.81 11.71
C HIS A 173 -0.93 13.85 10.60
N PHE A 174 -1.94 14.73 10.57
CA PHE A 174 -2.04 15.89 9.70
C PHE A 174 -2.41 17.12 10.53
N GLY A 175 -1.54 17.49 11.48
CA GLY A 175 -1.79 18.54 12.47
C GLY A 175 -2.28 18.01 13.82
N ALA A 176 -2.97 16.86 13.85
CA ALA A 176 -3.33 16.12 15.06
C ALA A 176 -3.17 14.63 14.81
N TRP A 177 -2.90 13.86 15.87
CA TRP A 177 -2.89 12.40 15.82
C TRP A 177 -4.32 11.86 15.78
N ASP A 178 -4.54 10.88 14.91
CA ASP A 178 -5.76 10.09 14.81
C ASP A 178 -5.40 8.62 14.65
N ALA A 179 -6.20 7.73 15.22
CA ALA A 179 -6.01 6.29 15.10
C ALA A 179 -7.37 5.59 15.04
N THR A 180 -7.51 4.72 14.05
CA THR A 180 -8.73 3.93 13.83
C THR A 180 -8.40 2.46 13.79
N ILE A 181 -9.22 1.62 14.44
CA ILE A 181 -9.14 0.16 14.36
C ILE A 181 -10.34 -0.34 13.56
N SER A 182 -10.08 -1.19 12.60
CA SER A 182 -11.07 -1.80 11.72
C SER A 182 -10.88 -3.33 11.68
N VAL A 183 -11.87 -4.05 11.17
CA VAL A 183 -11.78 -5.48 10.92
C VAL A 183 -11.67 -5.72 9.42
N GLY A 184 -10.66 -6.44 9.00
CA GLY A 184 -10.45 -6.86 7.61
C GLY A 184 -10.88 -8.30 7.38
N ILE A 185 -11.50 -8.55 6.25
CA ILE A 185 -11.76 -9.90 5.70
C ILE A 185 -11.06 -9.94 4.35
N ARG A 186 -10.01 -10.75 4.26
CA ARG A 186 -9.16 -10.86 3.09
C ARG A 186 -9.31 -12.22 2.43
N TYR A 187 -9.41 -12.21 1.10
CA TYR A 187 -9.43 -13.41 0.28
C TYR A 187 -8.35 -13.33 -0.81
N ASP A 188 -7.47 -14.32 -0.82
CA ASP A 188 -6.42 -14.48 -1.84
C ASP A 188 -6.94 -15.39 -2.97
N LEU A 189 -6.89 -14.92 -4.23
CA LEU A 189 -7.41 -15.57 -5.44
C LEU A 189 -6.36 -16.46 -6.13
#